data_0b8c5f9e39df5ab6399e21c97fd6cfc0
#
_entry.id   0b8c5f9e39df5ab6399e21c97fd6cfc0
#
_cell.length_a   1.000
_cell.length_b   1.000
_cell.length_c   1.000
_cell.angle_alpha   90.00
_cell.angle_beta   90.00
_cell.angle_gamma   90.00
#
_symmetry.space_group_name_H-M   'P 1'
#
loop_
_entity.id
_entity.type
_entity.pdbx_description
1 polymer ?
#
loop_
_entity_poly.entity_id
_entity_poly.type
_entity_poly.pdbx_seq_one_letter_code
_entity_poly.pdbx_strand_id
1 'polypeptide(L)'
;AAALGVSESLYEAAEIDGATGLQKFFYVTIPGIRDTIGSCVVTTLIMALQVFDQIYVMTGGGPQYATETLVGYIYNRGFQTAPYDLGYASAIAVYLFCMIAIITVILRKYAFPQGGDET
;
A
#
# COMPACT_ATOMS: atom_id res chain seq x y z
N ALA A 1 8.62 15.73 2.55
CA ALA A 1 9.63 15.35 1.56
C ALA A 1 9.10 15.42 0.13
N ALA A 2 8.02 14.71 -0.23
CA ALA A 2 7.50 14.70 -1.60
C ALA A 2 7.12 16.08 -2.14
N ALA A 3 6.50 16.92 -1.34
CA ALA A 3 6.13 18.29 -1.72
C ALA A 3 7.33 19.19 -2.03
N LEU A 4 8.51 18.88 -1.50
CA LEU A 4 9.76 19.59 -1.78
C LEU A 4 10.34 19.23 -3.15
N GLY A 5 9.88 18.15 -3.77
CA GLY A 5 10.27 17.73 -5.12
C GLY A 5 9.49 18.41 -6.24
N VAL A 6 8.42 19.15 -5.91
CA VAL A 6 7.67 19.93 -6.91
C VAL A 6 8.47 21.17 -7.24
N SER A 7 8.67 21.46 -8.53
CA SER A 7 9.52 22.57 -8.97
C SER A 7 8.96 23.92 -8.51
N GLU A 8 9.85 24.75 -7.97
CA GLU A 8 9.50 26.08 -7.46
C GLU A 8 8.92 26.98 -8.57
N SER A 9 9.37 26.79 -9.80
CA SER A 9 8.86 27.50 -10.97
C SER A 9 7.36 27.33 -11.23
N LEU A 10 6.78 26.18 -10.84
CA LEU A 10 5.34 25.96 -10.95
C LEU A 10 4.55 26.79 -9.91
N TYR A 11 5.11 26.98 -8.72
CA TYR A 11 4.52 27.84 -7.70
C TYR A 11 4.61 29.32 -8.09
N GLU A 12 5.75 29.74 -8.66
CA GLU A 12 5.93 31.10 -9.16
C GLU A 12 4.97 31.41 -10.32
N ALA A 13 4.81 30.49 -11.28
CA ALA A 13 3.85 30.64 -12.37
C ALA A 13 2.40 30.77 -11.84
N ALA A 14 2.01 29.94 -10.88
CA ALA A 14 0.70 30.02 -10.25
C ALA A 14 0.50 31.33 -9.48
N GLU A 15 1.56 31.90 -8.93
CA GLU A 15 1.55 33.20 -8.24
C GLU A 15 1.32 34.35 -9.20
N ILE A 16 1.97 34.33 -10.36
CA ILE A 16 1.77 35.28 -11.45
C ILE A 16 0.32 35.27 -11.96
N ASP A 17 -0.27 34.06 -12.03
CA ASP A 17 -1.68 33.88 -12.40
C ASP A 17 -2.67 34.28 -11.29
N GLY A 18 -2.19 34.75 -10.14
CA GLY A 18 -3.01 35.24 -9.03
C GLY A 18 -3.67 34.13 -8.21
N ALA A 19 -3.13 32.89 -8.25
CA ALA A 19 -3.66 31.78 -7.49
C ALA A 19 -3.50 31.98 -5.98
N THR A 20 -4.56 31.73 -5.24
CA THR A 20 -4.51 31.72 -3.76
C THR A 20 -3.75 30.49 -3.24
N GLY A 21 -3.31 30.52 -1.97
CA GLY A 21 -2.57 29.41 -1.36
C GLY A 21 -3.30 28.06 -1.46
N LEU A 22 -4.63 28.06 -1.30
CA LEU A 22 -5.44 26.86 -1.46
C LEU A 22 -5.49 26.39 -2.92
N GLN A 23 -5.57 27.30 -3.88
CA GLN A 23 -5.54 26.96 -5.30
C GLN A 23 -4.18 26.36 -5.70
N LYS A 24 -3.06 26.95 -5.23
CA LYS A 24 -1.73 26.37 -5.43
C LYS A 24 -1.63 24.95 -4.86
N PHE A 25 -2.18 24.71 -3.68
CA PHE A 25 -2.19 23.38 -3.07
C PHE A 25 -2.94 22.35 -3.92
N PHE A 26 -4.16 22.65 -4.34
CA PHE A 26 -4.99 21.72 -5.11
C PHE A 26 -4.55 21.53 -6.56
N TYR A 27 -4.05 22.57 -7.22
CA TYR A 27 -3.72 22.52 -8.65
C TYR A 27 -2.24 22.31 -8.95
N VAL A 28 -1.34 22.58 -8.02
CA VAL A 28 0.12 22.41 -8.20
C VAL A 28 0.65 21.30 -7.32
N THR A 29 0.41 21.36 -6.00
CA THR A 29 1.02 20.43 -5.05
C THR A 29 0.44 19.03 -5.19
N ILE A 30 -0.86 18.85 -5.16
CA ILE A 30 -1.49 17.51 -5.24
C ILE A 30 -1.16 16.80 -6.54
N PRO A 31 -1.28 17.41 -7.73
CA PRO A 31 -0.86 16.76 -8.96
C PRO A 31 0.63 16.43 -8.99
N GLY A 32 1.48 17.31 -8.46
CA GLY A 32 2.93 17.11 -8.44
C GLY A 32 3.41 15.98 -7.54
N ILE A 33 2.64 15.60 -6.50
CA ILE A 33 2.99 14.50 -5.58
C ILE A 33 2.14 13.25 -5.80
N ARG A 34 1.33 13.21 -6.85
CA ARG A 34 0.38 12.13 -7.12
C ARG A 34 1.04 10.75 -7.17
N ASP A 35 2.20 10.64 -7.82
CA ASP A 35 2.94 9.39 -7.95
C ASP A 35 3.47 8.90 -6.59
N THR A 36 3.93 9.82 -5.77
CA THR A 36 4.36 9.51 -4.40
C THR A 36 3.21 9.04 -3.54
N ILE A 37 2.04 9.69 -3.63
CA ILE A 37 0.81 9.26 -2.93
C ILE A 37 0.44 7.86 -3.38
N GLY A 38 0.44 7.59 -4.69
CA GLY A 38 0.16 6.28 -5.25
C GLY A 38 1.09 5.19 -4.71
N SER A 39 2.38 5.47 -4.67
CA SER A 39 3.38 4.55 -4.13
C SER A 39 3.19 4.31 -2.63
N CYS A 40 2.87 5.34 -1.85
CA CYS A 40 2.56 5.21 -0.42
C CYS A 40 1.31 4.37 -0.17
N VAL A 41 0.24 4.58 -0.93
CA VAL A 41 -1.00 3.80 -0.81
C VAL A 41 -0.75 2.33 -1.10
N VAL A 42 -0.04 2.01 -2.19
CA VAL A 42 0.31 0.63 -2.54
C VAL A 42 1.15 -0.02 -1.45
N THR A 43 2.19 0.65 -0.98
CA THR A 43 3.07 0.13 0.07
C THR A 43 2.31 -0.13 1.37
N THR A 44 1.48 0.82 1.80
CA THR A 44 0.66 0.68 3.01
C THR A 44 -0.34 -0.47 2.88
N LEU A 45 -0.94 -0.65 1.72
CA LEU A 45 -1.85 -1.76 1.46
C LEU A 45 -1.14 -3.12 1.57
N ILE A 46 0.06 -3.24 0.98
CA ILE A 46 0.86 -4.46 1.08
C ILE A 46 1.18 -4.76 2.54
N MET A 47 1.66 -3.77 3.29
CA MET A 47 1.97 -3.93 4.71
C MET A 47 0.74 -4.30 5.55
N ALA A 48 -0.41 -3.72 5.26
CA ALA A 48 -1.67 -4.03 5.95
C ALA A 48 -2.15 -5.47 5.69
N LEU A 49 -2.00 -5.97 4.46
CA LEU A 49 -2.38 -7.34 4.10
C LEU A 49 -1.41 -8.40 4.63
N GLN A 50 -0.18 -8.02 4.92
CA GLN A 50 0.87 -8.88 5.45
C GLN A 50 1.11 -8.70 6.94
N VAL A 51 0.24 -8.01 7.67
CA VAL A 51 0.40 -7.79 9.11
C VAL A 51 0.42 -9.14 9.85
N PHE A 52 1.47 -9.41 10.59
CA PHE A 52 1.67 -10.63 11.37
C PHE A 52 2.16 -10.31 12.78
N ASP A 53 3.33 -9.66 12.89
CA ASP A 53 4.05 -9.48 14.15
C ASP A 53 3.20 -8.84 15.25
N GLN A 54 2.48 -7.76 14.91
CA GLN A 54 1.66 -7.02 15.87
C GLN A 54 0.53 -7.90 16.42
N ILE A 55 -0.16 -8.60 15.56
CA ILE A 55 -1.30 -9.45 15.96
C ILE A 55 -0.80 -10.70 16.70
N TYR A 56 0.27 -11.30 16.24
CA TYR A 56 0.85 -12.47 16.86
C TYR A 56 1.34 -12.17 18.29
N VAL A 57 2.04 -11.06 18.49
CA VAL A 57 2.59 -10.66 19.80
C VAL A 57 1.50 -10.17 20.74
N MET A 58 0.50 -9.42 20.26
CA MET A 58 -0.53 -8.82 21.11
C MET A 58 -1.64 -9.79 21.49
N THR A 59 -2.11 -10.59 20.55
CA THR A 59 -3.33 -11.40 20.74
C THR A 59 -3.17 -12.87 20.38
N GLY A 60 -2.10 -13.24 19.65
CA GLY A 60 -1.93 -14.60 19.14
C GLY A 60 -3.06 -15.08 18.25
N GLY A 61 -3.82 -14.17 17.62
CA GLY A 61 -5.02 -14.47 16.84
C GLY A 61 -6.31 -14.54 17.65
N GLY A 62 -6.24 -14.47 19.00
CA GLY A 62 -7.37 -14.64 19.91
C GLY A 62 -8.19 -13.39 20.22
N PRO A 63 -9.32 -13.52 20.97
CA PRO A 63 -9.96 -14.77 21.33
C PRO A 63 -10.73 -15.41 20.16
N GLN A 64 -10.82 -16.72 20.13
CA GLN A 64 -11.60 -17.47 19.13
C GLN A 64 -11.28 -17.09 17.67
N TYR A 65 -10.01 -16.86 17.35
CA TYR A 65 -9.55 -16.42 16.01
C TYR A 65 -10.09 -15.07 15.53
N ALA A 66 -10.64 -14.25 16.42
CA ALA A 66 -11.27 -12.98 16.07
C ALA A 66 -10.29 -11.96 15.47
N THR A 67 -8.99 -12.08 15.75
CA THR A 67 -7.92 -11.22 15.23
C THR A 67 -6.97 -11.98 14.30
N GLU A 68 -7.33 -13.20 13.87
CA GLU A 68 -6.48 -13.99 13.00
C GLU A 68 -6.36 -13.35 11.61
N THR A 69 -5.12 -13.16 11.17
CA THR A 69 -4.82 -12.67 9.82
C THR A 69 -4.48 -13.83 8.90
N LEU A 70 -4.51 -13.58 7.60
CA LEU A 70 -4.16 -14.60 6.61
C LEU A 70 -2.72 -15.10 6.81
N VAL A 71 -1.79 -14.20 7.12
CA VAL A 71 -0.38 -14.57 7.43
C VAL A 71 -0.30 -15.34 8.74
N GLY A 72 -1.07 -14.96 9.77
CA GLY A 72 -1.20 -15.71 11.02
C GLY A 72 -1.72 -17.12 10.80
N TYR A 73 -2.71 -17.28 9.95
CA TYR A 73 -3.27 -18.57 9.59
C TYR A 73 -2.26 -19.47 8.86
N ILE A 74 -1.49 -18.91 7.91
CA ILE A 74 -0.39 -19.62 7.22
C ILE A 74 0.63 -20.13 8.24
N TYR A 75 1.01 -19.28 9.18
CA TYR A 75 1.97 -19.63 10.23
C TYR A 75 1.44 -20.73 11.17
N ASN A 76 0.20 -20.60 11.62
CA ASN A 76 -0.43 -21.60 12.48
C ASN A 76 -0.50 -22.98 11.81
N ARG A 77 -0.94 -23.04 10.56
CA ARG A 77 -1.08 -24.30 9.81
C ARG A 77 0.25 -24.91 9.43
N GLY A 78 1.23 -24.09 9.07
CA GLY A 78 2.53 -24.58 8.63
C GLY A 78 3.45 -25.00 9.78
N PHE A 79 3.39 -24.31 10.94
CA PHE A 79 4.43 -24.41 11.96
C PHE A 79 3.94 -24.65 13.39
N GLN A 80 2.70 -24.34 13.74
CA GLN A 80 2.23 -24.45 15.11
C GLN A 80 1.27 -25.60 15.38
N THR A 81 0.36 -25.89 14.47
CA THR A 81 -0.70 -26.86 14.70
C THR A 81 -0.39 -28.18 14.00
N ALA A 82 -0.13 -29.24 14.78
CA ALA A 82 0.04 -30.59 14.22
C ALA A 82 -1.30 -31.21 13.78
N PRO A 83 -1.36 -31.94 12.67
CA PRO A 83 -0.27 -32.23 11.75
C PRO A 83 0.13 -31.01 10.91
N TYR A 84 1.42 -30.73 10.84
CA TYR A 84 1.95 -29.60 10.08
C TYR A 84 1.65 -29.80 8.58
N ASP A 85 0.88 -28.90 8.02
CA ASP A 85 0.50 -28.95 6.61
C ASP A 85 1.18 -27.83 5.81
N LEU A 86 2.46 -28.02 5.55
CA LEU A 86 3.28 -27.07 4.79
C LEU A 86 2.76 -26.89 3.36
N GLY A 87 2.19 -27.94 2.75
CA GLY A 87 1.60 -27.85 1.41
C GLY A 87 0.41 -26.91 1.38
N TYR A 88 -0.49 -27.04 2.34
CA TYR A 88 -1.66 -26.19 2.46
C TYR A 88 -1.29 -24.74 2.80
N ALA A 89 -0.37 -24.56 3.76
CA ALA A 89 0.14 -23.23 4.12
C ALA A 89 0.80 -22.53 2.92
N SER A 90 1.59 -23.26 2.13
CA SER A 90 2.21 -22.73 0.90
C SER A 90 1.19 -22.36 -0.16
N ALA A 91 0.12 -23.12 -0.33
CA ALA A 91 -0.96 -22.80 -1.26
C ALA A 91 -1.66 -21.49 -0.88
N ILE A 92 -1.92 -21.26 0.41
CA ILE A 92 -2.51 -20.01 0.90
C ILE A 92 -1.54 -18.85 0.71
N ALA A 93 -0.24 -19.04 0.91
CA ALA A 93 0.77 -18.01 0.67
C ALA A 93 0.82 -17.58 -0.81
N VAL A 94 0.74 -18.52 -1.74
CA VAL A 94 0.65 -18.22 -3.18
C VAL A 94 -0.65 -17.48 -3.51
N TYR A 95 -1.77 -17.88 -2.92
CA TYR A 95 -3.04 -17.17 -3.08
C TYR A 95 -2.95 -15.73 -2.60
N LEU A 96 -2.37 -15.49 -1.42
CA LEU A 96 -2.14 -14.15 -0.87
C LEU A 96 -1.25 -13.32 -1.81
N PHE A 97 -0.18 -13.91 -2.33
CA PHE A 97 0.70 -13.24 -3.28
C PHE A 97 -0.04 -12.82 -4.55
N CYS A 98 -0.81 -13.71 -5.16
CA CYS A 98 -1.62 -13.39 -6.34
C CYS A 98 -2.64 -12.29 -6.06
N MET A 99 -3.31 -12.34 -4.92
CA MET A 99 -4.28 -11.33 -4.51
C MET A 99 -3.62 -9.95 -4.39
N ILE A 100 -2.50 -9.85 -3.70
CA ILE A 100 -1.74 -8.60 -3.54
C ILE A 100 -1.26 -8.08 -4.90
N ALA A 101 -0.73 -8.96 -5.75
CA ALA A 101 -0.26 -8.59 -7.09
C ALA A 101 -1.39 -8.01 -7.95
N ILE A 102 -2.55 -8.65 -7.97
CA ILE A 102 -3.73 -8.18 -8.72
C ILE A 102 -4.18 -6.81 -8.21
N ILE A 103 -4.35 -6.65 -6.89
CA ILE A 103 -4.77 -5.38 -6.29
C ILE A 103 -3.77 -4.27 -6.60
N THR A 104 -2.47 -4.56 -6.49
CA THR A 104 -1.40 -3.60 -6.78
C THR A 104 -1.43 -3.14 -8.25
N VAL A 105 -1.59 -4.07 -9.19
CA VAL A 105 -1.68 -3.75 -10.62
C VAL A 105 -2.91 -2.90 -10.91
N ILE A 106 -4.07 -3.26 -10.33
CA ILE A 106 -5.31 -2.50 -10.49
C ILE A 106 -5.15 -1.09 -9.94
N LEU A 107 -4.63 -0.93 -8.73
CA LEU A 107 -4.43 0.39 -8.12
C LEU A 107 -3.48 1.26 -8.94
N ARG A 108 -2.35 0.72 -9.40
CA ARG A 108 -1.41 1.47 -10.24
C ARG A 108 -2.03 1.89 -11.56
N LYS A 109 -2.77 1.01 -12.20
CA LYS A 109 -3.33 1.27 -13.53
C LYS A 109 -4.51 2.25 -13.50
N TYR A 110 -5.41 2.12 -12.51
CA TYR A 110 -6.68 2.85 -12.50
C TYR A 110 -6.71 4.04 -11.54
N ALA A 111 -6.12 3.91 -10.35
CA ALA A 111 -6.17 4.96 -9.35
C ALA A 111 -5.01 5.96 -9.49
N PHE A 112 -3.82 5.46 -9.86
CA PHE A 112 -2.61 6.26 -9.98
C PHE A 112 -1.88 5.92 -11.30
N PRO A 113 -2.45 6.26 -12.46
CA PRO A 113 -1.72 6.10 -13.71
C PRO A 113 -0.48 6.96 -13.64
N GLN A 114 0.69 6.33 -13.64
CA GLN A 114 1.96 7.03 -13.78
C GLN A 114 1.93 7.74 -15.13
N GLY A 115 2.04 9.05 -15.12
CA GLY A 115 2.22 9.83 -16.33
C GLY A 115 3.42 9.27 -17.09
N GLY A 116 3.18 9.02 -18.39
CA GLY A 116 3.98 8.28 -19.32
C GLY A 116 5.47 8.12 -19.05
N ASP A 117 5.94 6.91 -19.28
CA ASP A 117 7.33 6.66 -19.63
C ASP A 117 7.75 7.65 -20.72
N GLU A 118 8.42 8.71 -20.34
CA GLU A 118 9.28 9.42 -21.26
C GLU A 118 10.57 8.60 -21.38
N THR A 119 10.58 7.76 -22.41
CA THR A 119 11.82 7.23 -22.99
C THR A 119 12.65 8.37 -23.55
#